data_bc1654ac514d4bea7cdcfe92b7117055
#
_entry.id   bc1654ac514d4bea7cdcfe92b7117055
#
_cell.length_a   1.000
_cell.length_b   1.000
_cell.length_c   1.000
_cell.angle_alpha   90.00
_cell.angle_beta   90.00
_cell.angle_gamma   90.00
#
_symmetry.space_group_name_H-M   'P 1'
#
loop_
_entity.id
_entity.type
_entity.pdbx_description
1 polymer ?
#
loop_
_entity_poly.entity_id
_entity_poly.type
_entity_poly.pdbx_seq_one_letter_code
_entity_poly.pdbx_strand_id
1 'polypeptide(L)'
;MGFRSFISNMIARDNYDEVMEYLAVTETQHAPMFEFDHAPEQLRELIEVAQTPRGTERSQWLNDFADKTWSLPDGEAEVLLAKEHLNAVRHLNGYLRSANAKLKQDGYFVCAFDTSQKRRAQIFSRYPKIIAYFVYFFDFLWHRVCPKVGLTRRFYYFCTRKVRKVFPRPEVLGRLYYCGFEVVGEQYIHDRYCVIAQKKRLPSKDQHTYGALIRLRRFGKDGKLFNVFKFRTMYAYSEYLQTYIYENNDLDVGGKFYDDYRVTEWGRFLRKTWLDELPMVINLIKGQMKIVGVRPLSQQYFNLYNKELQELRIKTKPGLLPPFYVDMPETLDEIQESEMRYLQEYLEHPFRTDWKYFWKIIANILFKGERSK
;
A
#
# COMPACT_ATOMS: atom_id res chain seq x y z
N MET A 1 -19.48 -39.49 10.08
CA MET A 1 -18.37 -38.58 9.73
C MET A 1 -17.41 -39.32 8.83
N GLY A 2 -17.45 -39.08 7.53
CA GLY A 2 -16.87 -40.01 6.54
C GLY A 2 -15.36 -39.82 6.34
N PHE A 3 -14.72 -40.90 5.96
CA PHE A 3 -13.31 -41.01 5.61
C PHE A 3 -12.79 -39.89 4.64
N ARG A 4 -13.64 -39.35 3.77
CA ARG A 4 -13.37 -38.20 2.91
C ARG A 4 -13.15 -36.89 3.71
N SER A 5 -13.87 -36.67 4.80
CA SER A 5 -13.71 -35.51 5.68
C SER A 5 -12.40 -35.59 6.49
N PHE A 6 -11.99 -36.80 6.86
CA PHE A 6 -10.75 -37.04 7.60
C PHE A 6 -9.51 -36.81 6.72
N ILE A 7 -9.50 -37.37 5.50
CA ILE A 7 -8.40 -37.15 4.53
C ILE A 7 -8.31 -35.68 4.10
N SER A 8 -9.45 -35.02 3.84
CA SER A 8 -9.48 -33.60 3.49
C SER A 8 -8.93 -32.72 4.62
N ASN A 9 -9.18 -33.04 5.88
CA ASN A 9 -8.66 -32.30 7.02
C ASN A 9 -7.16 -32.58 7.26
N MET A 10 -6.67 -33.77 6.97
CA MET A 10 -5.26 -34.13 7.11
C MET A 10 -4.39 -33.47 6.04
N ILE A 11 -4.81 -33.53 4.77
CA ILE A 11 -4.12 -32.89 3.64
C ILE A 11 -4.16 -31.36 3.80
N ALA A 12 -5.27 -30.79 4.32
CA ALA A 12 -5.37 -29.36 4.57
C ALA A 12 -4.48 -28.88 5.74
N ARG A 13 -4.15 -29.75 6.69
CA ARG A 13 -3.34 -29.40 7.86
C ARG A 13 -1.86 -29.32 7.53
N ASP A 14 -1.34 -30.33 6.82
CA ASP A 14 0.07 -30.37 6.41
C ASP A 14 0.41 -29.21 5.44
N ASN A 15 -0.45 -28.96 4.46
CA ASN A 15 -0.30 -27.80 3.57
C ASN A 15 -0.48 -26.43 4.27
N TYR A 16 -1.24 -26.38 5.37
CA TYR A 16 -1.45 -25.14 6.09
C TYR A 16 -0.22 -24.68 6.86
N ASP A 17 0.46 -25.59 7.55
CA ASP A 17 1.65 -25.27 8.33
C ASP A 17 2.81 -24.87 7.40
N GLU A 18 3.01 -25.56 6.27
CA GLU A 18 3.98 -25.21 5.23
C GLU A 18 3.68 -23.81 4.60
N VAL A 19 2.41 -23.53 4.36
CA VAL A 19 1.97 -22.22 3.85
C VAL A 19 2.18 -21.12 4.88
N MET A 20 1.96 -21.39 6.15
CA MET A 20 2.19 -20.40 7.21
C MET A 20 3.68 -20.13 7.42
N GLU A 21 4.53 -21.17 7.31
CA GLU A 21 5.99 -21.03 7.32
C GLU A 21 6.48 -20.20 6.13
N TYR A 22 5.99 -20.50 4.92
CA TYR A 22 6.30 -19.71 3.73
C TYR A 22 5.88 -18.24 3.88
N LEU A 23 4.70 -17.96 4.42
CA LEU A 23 4.24 -16.60 4.66
C LEU A 23 5.06 -15.90 5.74
N ALA A 24 5.43 -16.60 6.81
CA ALA A 24 6.28 -16.05 7.85
C ALA A 24 7.64 -15.62 7.27
N VAL A 25 8.24 -16.43 6.40
CA VAL A 25 9.49 -16.10 5.74
C VAL A 25 9.31 -14.96 4.75
N THR A 26 8.31 -15.00 3.86
CA THR A 26 8.16 -14.03 2.76
C THR A 26 7.58 -12.69 3.19
N GLU A 27 6.64 -12.66 4.13
CA GLU A 27 6.04 -11.41 4.59
C GLU A 27 6.93 -10.66 5.61
N THR A 28 7.81 -11.38 6.32
CA THR A 28 8.70 -10.78 7.34
C THR A 28 10.15 -10.69 6.89
N GLN A 29 10.49 -11.10 5.67
CA GLN A 29 11.88 -11.12 5.17
C GLN A 29 12.61 -9.76 5.31
N HIS A 30 11.87 -8.66 5.24
CA HIS A 30 12.38 -7.28 5.40
C HIS A 30 11.69 -6.56 6.57
N ALA A 31 11.09 -7.31 7.51
CA ALA A 31 10.46 -6.73 8.67
C ALA A 31 11.50 -6.49 9.76
N PRO A 32 11.50 -5.33 10.44
CA PRO A 32 12.40 -5.09 11.56
C PRO A 32 12.08 -6.10 12.67
N MET A 33 13.11 -6.81 13.13
CA MET A 33 13.01 -7.58 14.37
C MET A 33 13.01 -6.61 15.54
N PHE A 34 12.08 -6.80 16.46
CA PHE A 34 12.01 -5.97 17.64
C PHE A 34 13.15 -6.31 18.59
N GLU A 35 13.98 -5.33 18.93
CA GLU A 35 15.03 -5.45 19.94
C GLU A 35 14.43 -5.29 21.35
N PHE A 36 14.57 -6.33 22.17
CA PHE A 36 14.00 -6.36 23.51
C PHE A 36 14.84 -5.66 24.57
N ASP A 37 16.09 -5.34 24.30
CA ASP A 37 17.05 -4.83 25.29
C ASP A 37 16.61 -3.51 25.93
N HIS A 38 15.94 -2.66 25.18
CA HIS A 38 15.40 -1.37 25.64
C HIS A 38 13.88 -1.34 25.76
N ALA A 39 13.20 -2.51 25.63
CA ALA A 39 11.75 -2.58 25.71
C ALA A 39 11.27 -2.43 27.17
N PRO A 40 10.14 -1.71 27.41
CA PRO A 40 9.49 -1.69 28.71
C PRO A 40 9.16 -3.11 29.20
N GLU A 41 9.27 -3.33 30.52
CA GLU A 41 8.99 -4.64 31.13
C GLU A 41 7.59 -5.15 30.77
N GLN A 42 6.58 -4.29 30.81
CA GLN A 42 5.21 -4.63 30.42
C GLN A 42 5.11 -5.14 28.95
N LEU A 43 5.94 -4.62 28.05
CA LEU A 43 5.95 -5.07 26.66
C LEU A 43 6.62 -6.43 26.52
N ARG A 44 7.70 -6.69 27.26
CA ARG A 44 8.38 -8.00 27.29
C ARG A 44 7.42 -9.08 27.81
N GLU A 45 6.79 -8.83 28.96
CA GLU A 45 5.80 -9.72 29.56
C GLU A 45 4.64 -10.03 28.59
N LEU A 46 4.11 -9.00 27.93
CA LEU A 46 3.05 -9.15 26.92
C LEU A 46 3.46 -10.06 25.76
N ILE A 47 4.68 -9.93 25.27
CA ILE A 47 5.18 -10.71 24.16
C ILE A 47 5.44 -12.16 24.58
N GLU A 48 6.02 -12.37 25.77
CA GLU A 48 6.22 -13.71 26.32
C GLU A 48 4.89 -14.46 26.48
N VAL A 49 3.89 -13.81 27.07
CA VAL A 49 2.54 -14.39 27.17
C VAL A 49 1.93 -14.61 25.78
N ALA A 50 2.16 -13.71 24.83
CA ALA A 50 1.65 -13.88 23.46
C ALA A 50 2.32 -15.04 22.70
N GLN A 51 3.53 -15.42 23.03
CA GLN A 51 4.26 -16.55 22.44
C GLN A 51 3.92 -17.91 23.09
N THR A 52 3.38 -17.91 24.32
CA THR A 52 2.99 -19.17 24.97
C THR A 52 1.89 -19.90 24.18
N PRO A 53 1.79 -21.24 24.28
CA PRO A 53 0.73 -22.00 23.63
C PRO A 53 -0.68 -21.47 23.95
N ARG A 54 -1.59 -21.61 23.03
CA ARG A 54 -2.98 -21.16 23.23
C ARG A 54 -3.62 -21.93 24.39
N GLY A 55 -4.07 -21.18 25.42
CA GLY A 55 -4.75 -21.70 26.58
C GLY A 55 -5.74 -20.67 27.15
N THR A 56 -6.60 -21.14 28.06
CA THR A 56 -7.63 -20.27 28.67
C THR A 56 -7.01 -19.18 29.53
N GLU A 57 -5.99 -19.53 30.33
CA GLU A 57 -5.26 -18.61 31.22
C GLU A 57 -4.58 -17.48 30.41
N ARG A 58 -3.87 -17.85 29.33
CA ARG A 58 -3.28 -16.85 28.43
C ARG A 58 -4.32 -15.89 27.87
N SER A 59 -5.44 -16.40 27.37
CA SER A 59 -6.49 -15.58 26.79
C SER A 59 -7.11 -14.65 27.81
N GLN A 60 -7.29 -15.10 29.03
CA GLN A 60 -7.78 -14.30 30.14
C GLN A 60 -6.81 -13.19 30.52
N TRP A 61 -5.52 -13.52 30.69
CA TRP A 61 -4.48 -12.53 30.96
C TRP A 61 -4.40 -11.43 29.92
N LEU A 62 -4.40 -11.78 28.63
CA LEU A 62 -4.37 -10.81 27.51
C LEU A 62 -5.60 -9.89 27.51
N ASN A 63 -6.79 -10.42 27.84
CA ASN A 63 -8.02 -9.62 27.93
C ASN A 63 -7.96 -8.67 29.13
N ASP A 64 -7.54 -9.16 30.28
CA ASP A 64 -7.41 -8.37 31.53
C ASP A 64 -6.37 -7.25 31.35
N PHE A 65 -5.23 -7.55 30.71
CA PHE A 65 -4.22 -6.57 30.37
C PHE A 65 -4.78 -5.50 29.43
N ALA A 66 -5.49 -5.89 28.36
CA ALA A 66 -6.10 -4.96 27.43
C ALA A 66 -7.14 -4.08 28.14
N ASP A 67 -8.02 -4.66 28.96
CA ASP A 67 -9.05 -3.91 29.69
C ASP A 67 -8.43 -2.91 30.68
N LYS A 68 -7.41 -3.32 31.41
CA LYS A 68 -6.67 -2.46 32.32
C LYS A 68 -6.03 -1.28 31.62
N THR A 69 -5.30 -1.52 30.52
CA THR A 69 -4.57 -0.46 29.79
C THR A 69 -5.50 0.50 29.07
N TRP A 70 -6.64 0.04 28.54
CA TRP A 70 -7.64 0.91 27.89
C TRP A 70 -8.48 1.71 28.90
N SER A 71 -8.52 1.34 30.16
CA SER A 71 -9.20 2.09 31.22
C SER A 71 -8.41 3.30 31.72
N LEU A 72 -7.11 3.37 31.42
CA LEU A 72 -6.27 4.50 31.79
C LEU A 72 -6.73 5.81 31.15
N PRO A 73 -6.48 6.97 31.76
CA PRO A 73 -6.66 8.27 31.13
C PRO A 73 -5.83 8.43 29.85
N ASP A 74 -6.17 9.45 29.04
CA ASP A 74 -5.42 9.74 27.82
C ASP A 74 -4.00 10.21 28.17
N GLY A 75 -3.00 9.68 27.46
CA GLY A 75 -1.61 10.01 27.64
C GLY A 75 -0.91 9.30 28.82
N GLU A 76 -1.53 8.31 29.46
CA GLU A 76 -0.95 7.62 30.61
C GLU A 76 -0.46 6.18 30.32
N ALA A 77 -0.99 5.52 29.31
CA ALA A 77 -0.60 4.16 28.97
C ALA A 77 0.83 4.11 28.40
N GLU A 78 1.69 3.28 28.95
CA GLU A 78 3.02 3.00 28.40
C GLU A 78 2.96 1.91 27.34
N VAL A 79 2.18 0.88 27.58
CA VAL A 79 1.90 -0.20 26.64
C VAL A 79 0.40 -0.40 26.52
N LEU A 80 -0.10 -0.47 25.30
CA LEU A 80 -1.51 -0.68 25.00
C LEU A 80 -1.69 -1.87 24.07
N LEU A 81 -2.45 -2.88 24.51
CA LEU A 81 -2.83 -4.03 23.68
C LEU A 81 -4.18 -3.75 23.01
N ALA A 82 -4.28 -4.06 21.72
CA ALA A 82 -5.56 -3.99 21.01
C ALA A 82 -6.59 -4.98 21.63
N LYS A 83 -7.76 -4.48 22.06
CA LYS A 83 -8.84 -5.30 22.62
C LYS A 83 -9.41 -6.31 21.64
N GLU A 84 -9.43 -5.95 20.38
CA GLU A 84 -10.00 -6.77 19.31
C GLU A 84 -9.02 -6.92 18.16
N HIS A 85 -9.16 -8.01 17.44
CA HIS A 85 -8.51 -8.14 16.14
C HIS A 85 -8.87 -6.95 15.24
N LEU A 86 -7.88 -6.34 14.60
CA LEU A 86 -8.12 -5.18 13.73
C LEU A 86 -9.14 -5.49 12.62
N ASN A 87 -9.25 -6.76 12.19
CA ASN A 87 -10.25 -7.21 11.22
C ASN A 87 -11.70 -7.06 11.70
N ALA A 88 -11.93 -7.08 13.03
CA ALA A 88 -13.25 -6.90 13.63
C ALA A 88 -13.62 -5.43 13.86
N VAL A 89 -12.64 -4.54 13.84
CA VAL A 89 -12.86 -3.11 14.11
C VAL A 89 -13.56 -2.42 12.92
N ARG A 90 -14.74 -1.83 13.18
CA ARG A 90 -15.54 -1.18 12.13
C ARG A 90 -14.87 0.08 11.57
N HIS A 91 -14.36 0.95 12.44
CA HIS A 91 -13.74 2.23 12.13
C HIS A 91 -12.27 2.24 12.54
N LEU A 92 -11.42 1.55 11.76
CA LEU A 92 -10.03 1.29 12.14
C LEU A 92 -9.24 2.57 12.44
N ASN A 93 -9.35 3.63 11.63
CA ASN A 93 -8.62 4.87 11.90
C ASN A 93 -9.09 5.56 13.19
N GLY A 94 -10.39 5.52 13.49
CA GLY A 94 -10.91 6.02 14.76
C GLY A 94 -10.33 5.26 15.95
N TYR A 95 -10.31 3.94 15.86
CA TYR A 95 -9.73 3.06 16.88
C TYR A 95 -8.23 3.33 17.09
N LEU A 96 -7.45 3.42 16.00
CA LEU A 96 -6.02 3.73 16.09
C LEU A 96 -5.74 5.14 16.64
N ARG A 97 -6.59 6.13 16.30
CA ARG A 97 -6.49 7.48 16.91
C ARG A 97 -6.80 7.47 18.40
N SER A 98 -7.79 6.69 18.83
CA SER A 98 -8.07 6.51 20.25
C SER A 98 -6.91 5.82 20.97
N ALA A 99 -6.30 4.80 20.35
CA ALA A 99 -5.10 4.17 20.88
C ALA A 99 -3.92 5.16 21.00
N ASN A 100 -3.71 6.00 19.99
CA ASN A 100 -2.68 7.04 20.04
C ASN A 100 -2.94 8.05 21.18
N ALA A 101 -4.20 8.45 21.39
CA ALA A 101 -4.56 9.36 22.48
C ALA A 101 -4.27 8.76 23.87
N LYS A 102 -4.55 7.48 24.07
CA LYS A 102 -4.33 6.76 25.35
C LYS A 102 -2.86 6.64 25.73
N LEU A 103 -1.97 6.51 24.75
CA LEU A 103 -0.55 6.26 24.99
C LEU A 103 0.21 7.52 25.41
N LYS A 104 1.20 7.34 26.30
CA LYS A 104 2.27 8.32 26.50
C LYS A 104 3.03 8.58 25.20
N GLN A 105 3.79 9.66 25.15
CA GLN A 105 4.79 9.85 24.10
C GLN A 105 5.79 8.69 24.16
N ASP A 106 6.15 8.14 23.02
CA ASP A 106 7.00 6.95 22.86
C ASP A 106 6.44 5.65 23.44
N GLY A 107 5.18 5.63 23.87
CA GLY A 107 4.48 4.43 24.31
C GLY A 107 4.18 3.46 23.15
N TYR A 108 3.96 2.19 23.47
CA TYR A 108 3.85 1.09 22.52
C TYR A 108 2.41 0.61 22.35
N PHE A 109 2.01 0.40 21.11
CA PHE A 109 0.75 -0.22 20.74
C PHE A 109 0.99 -1.58 20.10
N VAL A 110 0.41 -2.62 20.68
CA VAL A 110 0.50 -4.00 20.17
C VAL A 110 -0.83 -4.41 19.60
N CYS A 111 -0.84 -4.85 18.35
CA CYS A 111 -2.05 -5.28 17.66
C CYS A 111 -1.80 -6.50 16.78
N ALA A 112 -2.87 -7.24 16.49
CA ALA A 112 -2.83 -8.42 15.63
C ALA A 112 -3.97 -8.40 14.62
N PHE A 113 -3.71 -8.95 13.42
CA PHE A 113 -4.70 -9.09 12.37
C PHE A 113 -4.40 -10.27 11.45
N ASP A 114 -5.42 -10.71 10.70
CA ASP A 114 -5.25 -11.67 9.62
C ASP A 114 -4.96 -10.93 8.31
N THR A 115 -3.87 -11.28 7.66
CA THR A 115 -3.47 -10.68 6.39
C THR A 115 -4.30 -11.22 5.21
N SER A 116 -4.35 -10.44 4.13
CA SER A 116 -4.98 -10.89 2.89
C SER A 116 -4.21 -12.04 2.23
N GLN A 117 -2.90 -12.08 2.43
CA GLN A 117 -2.03 -13.13 1.95
C GLN A 117 -2.35 -14.46 2.63
N LYS A 118 -2.46 -14.45 3.97
CA LYS A 118 -2.91 -15.63 4.74
C LYS A 118 -4.24 -16.15 4.22
N ARG A 119 -5.23 -15.28 4.02
CA ARG A 119 -6.55 -15.69 3.54
C ARG A 119 -6.48 -16.28 2.13
N ARG A 120 -5.68 -15.69 1.25
CA ARG A 120 -5.42 -16.25 -0.08
C ARG A 120 -4.80 -17.65 0.03
N ALA A 121 -3.75 -17.78 0.81
CA ALA A 121 -3.06 -19.05 1.03
C ALA A 121 -4.02 -20.13 1.55
N GLN A 122 -4.89 -19.80 2.51
CA GLN A 122 -5.94 -20.70 3.01
C GLN A 122 -6.93 -21.16 1.92
N ILE A 123 -7.29 -20.27 0.99
CA ILE A 123 -8.19 -20.64 -0.12
C ILE A 123 -7.45 -21.57 -1.10
N PHE A 124 -6.22 -21.22 -1.45
CA PHE A 124 -5.43 -22.00 -2.42
C PHE A 124 -4.95 -23.35 -1.88
N SER A 125 -4.77 -23.49 -0.57
CA SER A 125 -4.50 -24.81 0.05
C SER A 125 -5.74 -25.70 0.12
N ARG A 126 -6.95 -25.10 0.14
CA ARG A 126 -8.21 -25.84 0.32
C ARG A 126 -8.85 -26.30 -0.98
N TYR A 127 -8.63 -25.60 -2.09
CA TYR A 127 -9.29 -25.86 -3.37
C TYR A 127 -8.29 -26.08 -4.50
N PRO A 128 -8.59 -26.94 -5.51
CA PRO A 128 -7.83 -27.02 -6.75
C PRO A 128 -7.65 -25.64 -7.40
N LYS A 129 -6.49 -25.39 -8.02
CA LYS A 129 -6.08 -24.06 -8.52
C LYS A 129 -7.18 -23.28 -9.25
N ILE A 130 -7.89 -23.91 -10.20
CA ILE A 130 -8.94 -23.23 -10.99
C ILE A 130 -10.08 -22.79 -10.09
N ILE A 131 -10.58 -23.67 -9.21
CA ILE A 131 -11.67 -23.36 -8.27
C ILE A 131 -11.21 -22.31 -7.26
N ALA A 132 -9.96 -22.40 -6.78
CA ALA A 132 -9.38 -21.44 -5.86
C ALA A 132 -9.39 -20.01 -6.42
N TYR A 133 -9.09 -19.80 -7.71
CA TYR A 133 -9.17 -18.48 -8.34
C TYR A 133 -10.59 -17.92 -8.35
N PHE A 134 -11.61 -18.73 -8.65
CA PHE A 134 -13.01 -18.30 -8.60
C PHE A 134 -13.43 -17.96 -7.16
N VAL A 135 -13.14 -18.84 -6.21
CA VAL A 135 -13.47 -18.61 -4.80
C VAL A 135 -12.78 -17.36 -4.29
N TYR A 136 -11.48 -17.17 -4.60
CA TYR A 136 -10.72 -15.99 -4.21
C TYR A 136 -11.25 -14.70 -4.85
N PHE A 137 -11.70 -14.74 -6.11
CA PHE A 137 -12.29 -13.59 -6.78
C PHE A 137 -13.58 -13.13 -6.06
N PHE A 138 -14.49 -14.04 -5.73
CA PHE A 138 -15.72 -13.70 -4.99
C PHE A 138 -15.43 -13.29 -3.55
N ASP A 139 -14.47 -13.94 -2.90
CA ASP A 139 -14.00 -13.56 -1.56
C ASP A 139 -13.42 -12.14 -1.56
N PHE A 140 -12.61 -11.82 -2.55
CA PHE A 140 -12.04 -10.49 -2.75
C PHE A 140 -13.15 -9.43 -2.94
N LEU A 141 -14.13 -9.69 -3.81
CA LEU A 141 -15.25 -8.77 -4.01
C LEU A 141 -16.02 -8.57 -2.70
N TRP A 142 -16.35 -9.65 -2.00
CA TRP A 142 -17.16 -9.61 -0.78
C TRP A 142 -16.44 -8.92 0.38
N HIS A 143 -15.21 -9.32 0.69
CA HIS A 143 -14.51 -8.84 1.89
C HIS A 143 -13.66 -7.59 1.69
N ARG A 144 -13.33 -7.22 0.45
CA ARG A 144 -12.44 -6.09 0.15
C ARG A 144 -13.09 -4.97 -0.68
N VAL A 145 -14.03 -5.29 -1.57
CA VAL A 145 -14.69 -4.29 -2.42
C VAL A 145 -16.01 -3.84 -1.78
N CYS A 146 -16.91 -4.76 -1.45
CA CYS A 146 -18.22 -4.43 -0.90
C CYS A 146 -18.21 -3.52 0.33
N PRO A 147 -17.32 -3.68 1.32
CA PRO A 147 -17.28 -2.77 2.47
C PRO A 147 -16.74 -1.37 2.14
N LYS A 148 -16.09 -1.17 0.99
CA LYS A 148 -15.49 0.11 0.57
C LYS A 148 -16.42 0.94 -0.34
N VAL A 149 -17.39 0.30 -1.00
CA VAL A 149 -18.34 0.96 -1.90
C VAL A 149 -19.60 1.38 -1.13
N GLY A 150 -20.00 2.64 -1.25
CA GLY A 150 -21.09 3.22 -0.44
C GLY A 150 -22.43 2.48 -0.57
N LEU A 151 -22.80 2.02 -1.78
CA LEU A 151 -24.05 1.31 -2.06
C LEU A 151 -24.07 -0.10 -1.45
N THR A 152 -22.97 -0.85 -1.61
CA THR A 152 -22.87 -2.25 -1.14
C THR A 152 -22.47 -2.36 0.32
N ARG A 153 -21.88 -1.29 0.90
CA ARG A 153 -21.42 -1.26 2.28
C ARG A 153 -22.51 -1.54 3.30
N ARG A 154 -23.72 -0.96 3.13
CA ARG A 154 -24.85 -1.19 4.04
C ARG A 154 -25.30 -2.64 4.00
N PHE A 155 -25.41 -3.20 2.79
CA PHE A 155 -25.79 -4.60 2.58
C PHE A 155 -24.74 -5.57 3.13
N TYR A 156 -23.45 -5.28 2.91
CA TYR A 156 -22.34 -6.07 3.48
C TYR A 156 -22.42 -6.15 5.01
N TYR A 157 -22.60 -5.02 5.70
CA TYR A 157 -22.69 -5.02 7.16
C TYR A 157 -23.99 -5.63 7.70
N PHE A 158 -25.05 -5.62 6.93
CA PHE A 158 -26.29 -6.33 7.27
C PHE A 158 -26.10 -7.85 7.20
N CYS A 159 -25.47 -8.35 6.14
CA CYS A 159 -25.19 -9.78 5.95
C CYS A 159 -24.11 -10.32 6.89
N THR A 160 -23.06 -9.55 7.13
CA THR A 160 -21.95 -9.91 8.01
C THR A 160 -22.20 -9.34 9.41
N ARG A 161 -22.95 -10.09 10.25
CA ARG A 161 -23.22 -9.69 11.64
C ARG A 161 -21.97 -9.40 12.47
N LYS A 162 -20.80 -9.99 12.12
CA LYS A 162 -19.48 -9.66 12.64
C LYS A 162 -18.63 -9.10 11.51
N VAL A 163 -18.03 -7.93 11.73
CA VAL A 163 -17.09 -7.31 10.79
C VAL A 163 -15.90 -8.24 10.64
N ARG A 164 -15.73 -8.82 9.42
CA ARG A 164 -14.59 -9.68 9.07
C ARG A 164 -13.90 -9.10 7.84
N LYS A 165 -13.43 -7.87 7.98
CA LYS A 165 -12.63 -7.25 6.91
C LYS A 165 -11.32 -8.00 6.77
N VAL A 166 -10.82 -8.06 5.56
CA VAL A 166 -9.47 -8.58 5.28
C VAL A 166 -8.59 -7.40 4.90
N PHE A 167 -7.50 -7.23 5.61
CA PHE A 167 -6.55 -6.15 5.37
C PHE A 167 -5.26 -6.71 4.77
N PRO A 168 -4.71 -6.07 3.73
CA PRO A 168 -3.32 -6.31 3.36
C PRO A 168 -2.39 -5.65 4.38
N ARG A 169 -1.21 -6.27 4.61
CA ARG A 169 -0.16 -5.76 5.49
C ARG A 169 0.13 -4.27 5.23
N PRO A 170 0.39 -3.80 3.97
CA PRO A 170 0.72 -2.40 3.73
C PRO A 170 -0.40 -1.42 4.11
N GLU A 171 -1.67 -1.84 4.03
CA GLU A 171 -2.79 -0.98 4.43
C GLU A 171 -2.82 -0.76 5.94
N VAL A 172 -2.55 -1.80 6.74
CA VAL A 172 -2.55 -1.67 8.21
C VAL A 172 -1.35 -0.86 8.68
N LEU A 173 -0.15 -1.18 8.19
CA LEU A 173 1.06 -0.43 8.50
C LEU A 173 0.91 1.06 8.13
N GLY A 174 0.46 1.35 6.92
CA GLY A 174 0.23 2.73 6.47
C GLY A 174 -0.80 3.48 7.33
N ARG A 175 -1.83 2.80 7.85
CA ARG A 175 -2.78 3.40 8.79
C ARG A 175 -2.16 3.70 10.15
N LEU A 176 -1.25 2.85 10.64
CA LEU A 176 -0.48 3.12 11.85
C LEU A 176 0.33 4.39 11.67
N TYR A 177 1.10 4.51 10.58
CA TYR A 177 1.86 5.74 10.27
C TYR A 177 0.96 6.97 10.12
N TYR A 178 -0.18 6.83 9.45
CA TYR A 178 -1.19 7.91 9.33
C TYR A 178 -1.75 8.34 10.68
N CYS A 179 -1.90 7.40 11.62
CA CYS A 179 -2.39 7.66 12.97
C CYS A 179 -1.28 8.04 13.97
N GLY A 180 -0.06 8.33 13.50
CA GLY A 180 1.04 8.87 14.32
C GLY A 180 1.93 7.84 14.97
N PHE A 181 1.84 6.59 14.56
CA PHE A 181 2.71 5.51 15.00
C PHE A 181 3.88 5.29 14.02
N GLU A 182 4.94 4.68 14.50
CA GLU A 182 6.02 4.07 13.73
C GLU A 182 6.10 2.59 14.09
N VAL A 183 6.26 1.74 13.09
CA VAL A 183 6.36 0.29 13.30
C VAL A 183 7.78 -0.03 13.73
N VAL A 184 7.92 -0.65 14.89
CA VAL A 184 9.21 -1.04 15.48
C VAL A 184 9.44 -2.55 15.45
N GLY A 185 8.41 -3.33 15.16
CA GLY A 185 8.53 -4.76 14.96
C GLY A 185 7.25 -5.37 14.40
N GLU A 186 7.41 -6.39 13.58
CA GLU A 186 6.30 -7.14 13.03
C GLU A 186 6.70 -8.60 12.78
N GLN A 187 5.81 -9.52 13.15
CA GLN A 187 6.05 -10.96 12.97
C GLN A 187 4.77 -11.78 13.04
N TYR A 188 4.83 -13.01 12.56
CA TYR A 188 3.80 -14.00 12.86
C TYR A 188 4.01 -14.59 14.25
N ILE A 189 2.98 -14.46 15.10
CA ILE A 189 2.90 -15.18 16.39
C ILE A 189 1.77 -16.18 16.25
N HIS A 190 2.12 -17.47 16.20
CA HIS A 190 1.25 -18.56 15.84
C HIS A 190 0.70 -18.33 14.39
N ASP A 191 -0.61 -18.15 14.26
CA ASP A 191 -1.29 -17.93 12.98
C ASP A 191 -1.73 -16.47 12.75
N ARG A 192 -1.24 -15.52 13.55
CA ARG A 192 -1.65 -14.12 13.51
C ARG A 192 -0.48 -13.21 13.21
N TYR A 193 -0.72 -12.25 12.33
CA TYR A 193 0.26 -11.21 12.07
C TYR A 193 0.19 -10.16 13.17
N CYS A 194 1.24 -10.08 13.97
CA CYS A 194 1.37 -9.16 15.10
C CYS A 194 2.27 -7.98 14.70
N VAL A 195 1.89 -6.79 15.13
CA VAL A 195 2.63 -5.55 14.89
C VAL A 195 2.81 -4.83 16.23
N ILE A 196 4.04 -4.41 16.48
CA ILE A 196 4.42 -3.52 17.58
C ILE A 196 4.71 -2.16 16.97
N ALA A 197 3.97 -1.15 17.38
CA ALA A 197 4.09 0.20 16.87
C ALA A 197 4.27 1.19 18.01
N GLN A 198 5.19 2.14 17.88
CA GLN A 198 5.49 3.16 18.87
C GLN A 198 4.82 4.48 18.49
N LYS A 199 4.21 5.17 19.46
CA LYS A 199 3.66 6.52 19.26
C LYS A 199 4.81 7.51 19.10
N LYS A 200 4.91 8.14 17.93
CA LYS A 200 5.93 9.16 17.64
C LYS A 200 5.34 10.56 17.43
N ARG A 201 4.10 10.63 16.98
CA ARG A 201 3.47 11.91 16.64
C ARG A 201 1.96 11.85 16.83
N LEU A 202 1.31 13.00 16.75
CA LEU A 202 -0.15 13.07 16.66
C LEU A 202 -0.64 12.55 15.29
N PRO A 203 -1.87 12.02 15.21
CA PRO A 203 -2.46 11.58 13.96
C PRO A 203 -2.50 12.68 12.90
N SER A 204 -2.22 12.30 11.65
CA SER A 204 -2.30 13.23 10.51
C SER A 204 -3.73 13.78 10.37
N LYS A 205 -3.82 15.07 10.00
CA LYS A 205 -5.08 15.76 9.68
C LYS A 205 -5.44 15.66 8.20
N ASP A 206 -4.56 15.08 7.37
CA ASP A 206 -4.77 14.98 5.94
C ASP A 206 -6.01 14.18 5.61
N GLN A 207 -6.74 14.60 4.58
CA GLN A 207 -7.86 13.83 4.05
C GLN A 207 -7.33 12.72 3.16
N HIS A 208 -7.51 11.49 3.61
CA HIS A 208 -7.12 10.33 2.84
C HIS A 208 -8.28 9.79 1.99
N THR A 209 -7.99 9.41 0.75
CA THR A 209 -8.98 8.83 -0.17
C THR A 209 -8.79 7.33 -0.33
N TYR A 210 -9.91 6.59 -0.33
CA TYR A 210 -9.92 5.13 -0.53
C TYR A 210 -10.28 4.69 -1.94
N GLY A 211 -10.75 5.62 -2.77
CA GLY A 211 -11.30 5.31 -4.07
C GLY A 211 -10.31 4.62 -5.00
N ALA A 212 -10.84 3.90 -5.98
CA ALA A 212 -10.05 3.33 -7.07
C ALA A 212 -9.39 4.42 -7.93
N LEU A 213 -9.98 5.61 -7.98
CA LEU A 213 -9.45 6.77 -8.68
C LEU A 213 -8.70 7.66 -7.69
N ILE A 214 -7.45 7.96 -8.00
CA ILE A 214 -6.59 8.88 -7.25
C ILE A 214 -6.41 10.19 -8.03
N ARG A 215 -6.13 11.26 -7.28
CA ARG A 215 -5.83 12.58 -7.81
C ARG A 215 -4.43 12.95 -7.35
N LEU A 216 -3.52 13.11 -8.31
CA LEU A 216 -2.13 13.46 -8.04
C LEU A 216 -1.89 14.91 -8.42
N ARG A 217 -1.49 15.72 -7.47
CA ARG A 217 -1.19 17.13 -7.71
C ARG A 217 0.11 17.26 -8.50
N ARG A 218 0.06 17.94 -9.66
CA ARG A 218 1.18 18.01 -10.61
C ARG A 218 1.27 19.40 -11.22
N PHE A 219 2.46 19.78 -11.68
CA PHE A 219 2.68 21.01 -12.44
C PHE A 219 2.17 20.87 -13.87
N GLY A 220 1.44 21.90 -14.31
CA GLY A 220 0.97 22.08 -15.68
C GLY A 220 1.57 23.33 -16.33
N LYS A 221 0.92 23.77 -17.41
CA LYS A 221 1.29 25.00 -18.11
C LYS A 221 1.21 26.22 -17.17
N ASP A 222 2.08 27.19 -17.37
CA ASP A 222 2.22 28.41 -16.59
C ASP A 222 2.52 28.15 -15.08
N GLY A 223 3.10 26.99 -14.75
CA GLY A 223 3.39 26.59 -13.38
C GLY A 223 2.15 26.29 -12.53
N LYS A 224 0.95 26.26 -13.14
CA LYS A 224 -0.30 26.02 -12.41
C LYS A 224 -0.41 24.55 -12.00
N LEU A 225 -0.74 24.34 -10.73
CA LEU A 225 -0.98 22.99 -10.21
C LEU A 225 -2.37 22.49 -10.64
N PHE A 226 -2.42 21.26 -11.17
CA PHE A 226 -3.66 20.57 -11.51
C PHE A 226 -3.65 19.13 -10.97
N ASN A 227 -4.82 18.48 -10.97
CA ASN A 227 -4.98 17.11 -10.52
C ASN A 227 -4.94 16.15 -11.71
N VAL A 228 -3.93 15.31 -11.77
CA VAL A 228 -3.85 14.17 -12.68
C VAL A 228 -4.66 13.02 -12.12
N PHE A 229 -5.55 12.45 -12.94
CA PHE A 229 -6.39 11.31 -12.55
C PHE A 229 -5.72 10.00 -12.96
N LYS A 230 -5.57 9.06 -12.01
CA LYS A 230 -5.07 7.70 -12.27
C LYS A 230 -5.87 6.67 -11.49
N PHE A 231 -5.84 5.42 -11.94
CA PHE A 231 -6.29 4.32 -11.08
C PHE A 231 -5.26 4.04 -10.00
N ARG A 232 -5.77 3.71 -8.80
CA ARG A 232 -4.93 3.33 -7.66
C ARG A 232 -4.32 1.95 -7.89
N THR A 233 -3.00 1.90 -7.98
CA THR A 233 -2.22 0.66 -8.15
C THR A 233 -1.60 0.16 -6.86
N MET A 234 -1.52 1.01 -5.84
CA MET A 234 -0.99 0.68 -4.51
C MET A 234 -2.13 0.53 -3.49
N TYR A 235 -1.85 -0.18 -2.40
CA TYR A 235 -2.77 -0.27 -1.27
C TYR A 235 -3.04 1.11 -0.67
N ALA A 236 -4.24 1.29 -0.10
CA ALA A 236 -4.58 2.53 0.58
C ALA A 236 -3.64 2.77 1.77
N TYR A 237 -3.28 4.02 2.02
CA TYR A 237 -2.32 4.47 3.04
C TYR A 237 -0.85 4.04 2.81
N SER A 238 -0.53 3.32 1.75
CA SER A 238 0.85 2.91 1.48
C SER A 238 1.80 4.06 1.17
N GLU A 239 1.29 5.24 0.87
CA GLU A 239 2.06 6.48 0.72
C GLU A 239 2.76 6.90 2.02
N TYR A 240 2.23 6.52 3.19
CA TYR A 240 2.83 6.82 4.50
C TYR A 240 3.97 5.85 4.87
N LEU A 241 4.19 4.80 4.08
CA LEU A 241 5.24 3.79 4.28
C LEU A 241 6.54 4.10 3.53
N GLN A 242 6.67 5.27 2.90
CA GLN A 242 7.84 5.56 2.06
C GLN A 242 9.16 5.43 2.83
N THR A 243 9.26 6.06 4.01
CA THR A 243 10.43 6.02 4.87
C THR A 243 10.68 4.62 5.40
N TYR A 244 9.62 3.98 5.93
CA TYR A 244 9.71 2.62 6.44
C TYR A 244 10.26 1.62 5.42
N ILE A 245 9.82 1.70 4.17
CA ILE A 245 10.31 0.81 3.11
C ILE A 245 11.75 1.16 2.73
N TYR A 246 12.09 2.44 2.70
CA TYR A 246 13.46 2.87 2.41
C TYR A 246 14.46 2.36 3.46
N GLU A 247 14.06 2.28 4.71
CA GLU A 247 14.89 1.81 5.83
C GLU A 247 15.02 0.28 5.89
N ASN A 248 14.02 -0.46 5.37
CA ASN A 248 13.93 -1.91 5.52
C ASN A 248 14.06 -2.69 4.20
N ASN A 249 14.08 -2.03 3.04
CA ASN A 249 14.22 -2.69 1.74
C ASN A 249 15.39 -2.10 0.95
N ASP A 250 16.11 -2.96 0.26
CA ASP A 250 17.13 -2.53 -0.68
C ASP A 250 16.53 -1.81 -1.90
N LEU A 251 17.30 -0.89 -2.46
CA LEU A 251 16.96 -0.24 -3.72
C LEU A 251 17.44 -1.08 -4.89
N ASP A 252 16.56 -1.29 -5.87
CA ASP A 252 16.88 -1.89 -7.16
C ASP A 252 17.59 -0.88 -8.08
N VAL A 253 18.17 -1.37 -9.16
CA VAL A 253 18.79 -0.56 -10.22
C VAL A 253 17.77 0.48 -10.72
N GLY A 254 18.15 1.76 -10.69
CA GLY A 254 17.25 2.88 -11.05
C GLY A 254 16.48 3.52 -9.89
N GLY A 255 16.86 3.22 -8.61
CA GLY A 255 16.30 3.88 -7.42
C GLY A 255 14.86 3.50 -7.08
N LYS A 256 14.37 2.38 -7.62
CA LYS A 256 13.10 1.76 -7.23
C LYS A 256 13.33 0.78 -6.09
N PHE A 257 12.27 0.52 -5.31
CA PHE A 257 12.34 -0.52 -4.29
C PHE A 257 12.30 -1.90 -4.94
N TYR A 258 13.21 -2.77 -4.53
CA TYR A 258 13.14 -4.17 -4.85
C TYR A 258 11.86 -4.77 -4.24
N ASP A 259 11.04 -5.44 -5.05
CA ASP A 259 9.72 -5.98 -4.67
C ASP A 259 8.85 -5.06 -3.79
N ASP A 260 8.46 -3.91 -4.36
CA ASP A 260 7.58 -2.95 -3.66
C ASP A 260 6.22 -3.59 -3.33
N TYR A 261 6.11 -4.17 -2.13
CA TYR A 261 4.91 -4.84 -1.63
C TYR A 261 3.71 -3.90 -1.42
N ARG A 262 3.88 -2.57 -1.60
CA ARG A 262 2.77 -1.60 -1.62
C ARG A 262 1.92 -1.75 -2.87
N VAL A 263 2.49 -2.28 -3.95
CA VAL A 263 1.80 -2.43 -5.22
C VAL A 263 0.88 -3.65 -5.17
N THR A 264 -0.40 -3.45 -5.46
CA THR A 264 -1.36 -4.56 -5.51
C THR A 264 -1.10 -5.46 -6.72
N GLU A 265 -1.52 -6.73 -6.69
CA GLU A 265 -1.45 -7.62 -7.86
C GLU A 265 -2.15 -7.03 -9.08
N TRP A 266 -3.35 -6.47 -8.88
CA TRP A 266 -4.06 -5.73 -9.91
C TRP A 266 -3.32 -4.46 -10.34
N GLY A 267 -2.65 -3.80 -9.40
CA GLY A 267 -1.82 -2.64 -9.67
C GLY A 267 -0.65 -2.97 -10.58
N ARG A 268 0.01 -4.13 -10.37
CA ARG A 268 1.06 -4.63 -11.29
C ARG A 268 0.52 -4.86 -12.69
N PHE A 269 -0.65 -5.50 -12.81
CA PHE A 269 -1.31 -5.70 -14.10
C PHE A 269 -1.67 -4.36 -14.77
N LEU A 270 -2.31 -3.44 -14.04
CA LEU A 270 -2.69 -2.12 -14.56
C LEU A 270 -1.48 -1.33 -15.05
N ARG A 271 -0.36 -1.31 -14.28
CA ARG A 271 0.89 -0.65 -14.69
C ARG A 271 1.49 -1.29 -15.93
N LYS A 272 1.51 -2.64 -15.98
CA LYS A 272 2.05 -3.38 -17.12
C LYS A 272 1.28 -3.11 -18.41
N THR A 273 -0.01 -2.80 -18.31
CA THR A 273 -0.89 -2.53 -19.47
C THR A 273 -1.18 -1.05 -19.67
N TRP A 274 -0.61 -0.15 -18.84
CA TRP A 274 -0.87 1.30 -18.79
C TRP A 274 -2.33 1.70 -18.55
N LEU A 275 -3.16 0.76 -18.19
CA LEU A 275 -4.57 1.02 -17.86
C LEU A 275 -4.71 1.90 -16.61
N ASP A 276 -3.69 1.97 -15.75
CA ASP A 276 -3.70 2.89 -14.61
C ASP A 276 -3.70 4.36 -15.02
N GLU A 277 -3.21 4.68 -16.21
CA GLU A 277 -3.17 6.05 -16.78
C GLU A 277 -4.43 6.40 -17.59
N LEU A 278 -5.31 5.44 -17.87
CA LEU A 278 -6.53 5.66 -18.65
C LEU A 278 -7.39 6.85 -18.14
N PRO A 279 -7.56 7.06 -16.81
CA PRO A 279 -8.30 8.22 -16.32
C PRO A 279 -7.69 9.58 -16.68
N MET A 280 -6.41 9.65 -17.13
CA MET A 280 -5.80 10.89 -17.60
C MET A 280 -6.48 11.45 -18.87
N VAL A 281 -7.27 10.63 -19.58
CA VAL A 281 -8.16 11.10 -20.67
C VAL A 281 -9.10 12.20 -20.17
N ILE A 282 -9.51 12.18 -18.90
CA ILE A 282 -10.28 13.28 -18.28
C ILE A 282 -9.48 14.59 -18.33
N ASN A 283 -8.17 14.53 -18.10
CA ASN A 283 -7.29 15.71 -18.17
C ASN A 283 -7.09 16.21 -19.61
N LEU A 284 -7.08 15.29 -20.61
CA LEU A 284 -7.06 15.67 -22.03
C LEU A 284 -8.35 16.41 -22.41
N ILE A 285 -9.52 15.87 -22.05
CA ILE A 285 -10.83 16.48 -22.33
C ILE A 285 -10.94 17.86 -21.65
N LYS A 286 -10.41 18.01 -20.43
CA LYS A 286 -10.34 19.29 -19.70
C LYS A 286 -9.32 20.26 -20.30
N GLY A 287 -8.55 19.90 -21.31
CA GLY A 287 -7.51 20.72 -21.89
C GLY A 287 -6.33 21.02 -20.98
N GLN A 288 -6.17 20.27 -19.87
CA GLN A 288 -5.07 20.41 -18.91
C GLN A 288 -3.80 19.70 -19.36
N MET A 289 -3.96 18.70 -20.24
CA MET A 289 -2.88 17.92 -20.84
C MET A 289 -3.05 17.86 -22.35
N LYS A 290 -2.00 17.43 -23.04
CA LYS A 290 -1.99 17.08 -24.47
C LYS A 290 -1.58 15.61 -24.65
N ILE A 291 -1.68 15.07 -25.87
CA ILE A 291 -1.37 13.66 -26.14
C ILE A 291 0.13 13.42 -25.96
N VAL A 292 0.96 14.14 -26.71
CA VAL A 292 2.43 14.06 -26.59
C VAL A 292 2.96 15.24 -25.81
N GLY A 293 3.86 15.02 -24.87
CA GLY A 293 4.45 16.10 -24.06
C GLY A 293 5.17 15.56 -22.84
N VAL A 294 5.92 16.42 -22.15
CA VAL A 294 6.65 16.05 -20.94
C VAL A 294 5.73 15.53 -19.86
N ARG A 295 6.20 14.53 -19.10
CA ARG A 295 5.41 13.92 -18.01
C ARG A 295 5.05 14.91 -16.92
N PRO A 296 3.82 14.95 -16.40
CA PRO A 296 3.46 15.84 -15.29
C PRO A 296 4.16 15.42 -14.00
N LEU A 297 5.01 16.30 -13.44
CA LEU A 297 5.84 16.02 -12.27
C LEU A 297 5.20 16.48 -10.96
N SER A 298 5.57 15.80 -9.86
CA SER A 298 5.33 16.28 -8.49
C SER A 298 6.26 17.46 -8.17
N GLN A 299 5.91 18.23 -7.11
CA GLN A 299 6.76 19.32 -6.62
C GLN A 299 8.19 18.85 -6.32
N GLN A 300 8.33 17.70 -5.64
CA GLN A 300 9.64 17.14 -5.29
C GLN A 300 10.47 16.83 -6.54
N TYR A 301 9.88 16.13 -7.51
CA TYR A 301 10.56 15.78 -8.75
C TYR A 301 10.86 17.00 -9.61
N PHE A 302 9.96 17.95 -9.67
CA PHE A 302 10.17 19.21 -10.40
C PHE A 302 11.36 20.00 -9.86
N ASN A 303 11.54 20.00 -8.54
CA ASN A 303 12.67 20.69 -7.88
C ASN A 303 14.03 20.02 -8.12
N LEU A 304 14.06 18.74 -8.55
CA LEU A 304 15.31 18.05 -8.91
C LEU A 304 15.83 18.43 -10.30
N TYR A 305 14.98 19.04 -11.13
CA TYR A 305 15.34 19.43 -12.49
C TYR A 305 16.12 20.76 -12.48
N ASN A 306 16.98 20.95 -13.47
CA ASN A 306 17.66 22.22 -13.65
C ASN A 306 16.68 23.36 -13.96
N LYS A 307 17.04 24.60 -13.61
CA LYS A 307 16.14 25.76 -13.73
C LYS A 307 15.71 26.03 -15.15
N GLU A 308 16.61 25.89 -16.12
CA GLU A 308 16.33 26.11 -17.55
C GLU A 308 15.21 25.16 -18.03
N LEU A 309 15.32 23.87 -17.68
CA LEU A 309 14.30 22.89 -18.06
C LEU A 309 12.97 23.13 -17.32
N GLN A 310 13.02 23.56 -16.05
CA GLN A 310 11.82 23.94 -15.32
C GLN A 310 11.06 25.06 -16.04
N GLU A 311 11.75 26.09 -16.51
CA GLU A 311 11.18 27.22 -17.25
C GLU A 311 10.60 26.81 -18.62
N LEU A 312 11.27 25.90 -19.33
CA LEU A 312 10.76 25.38 -20.59
C LEU A 312 9.51 24.49 -20.40
N ARG A 313 9.50 23.66 -19.36
CA ARG A 313 8.40 22.76 -19.08
C ARG A 313 7.09 23.49 -18.78
N ILE A 314 7.14 24.62 -18.09
CA ILE A 314 5.94 25.41 -17.77
C ILE A 314 5.39 26.17 -18.98
N LYS A 315 6.14 26.35 -20.07
CA LYS A 315 5.65 27.01 -21.30
C LYS A 315 4.63 26.16 -22.06
N THR A 316 4.58 24.85 -21.83
CA THR A 316 3.70 23.93 -22.52
C THR A 316 2.84 23.10 -21.58
N LYS A 317 1.76 22.50 -22.11
CA LYS A 317 0.95 21.53 -21.36
C LYS A 317 1.74 20.20 -21.26
N PRO A 318 1.68 19.50 -20.10
CA PRO A 318 2.23 18.16 -20.00
C PRO A 318 1.47 17.19 -20.90
N GLY A 319 2.12 16.08 -21.27
CA GLY A 319 1.57 15.05 -22.15
C GLY A 319 1.21 13.75 -21.44
N LEU A 320 0.36 12.96 -22.12
CA LEU A 320 0.08 11.58 -21.75
C LEU A 320 1.22 10.65 -22.20
N LEU A 321 1.77 10.89 -23.39
CA LEU A 321 2.88 10.15 -23.97
C LEU A 321 4.16 11.01 -23.85
N PRO A 322 5.01 10.74 -22.89
CA PRO A 322 6.23 11.52 -22.71
C PRO A 322 7.34 11.16 -23.69
N PRO A 323 8.19 12.14 -24.07
CA PRO A 323 9.23 11.97 -25.08
C PRO A 323 10.29 10.93 -24.69
N PHE A 324 10.50 10.67 -23.40
CA PHE A 324 11.48 9.68 -22.95
C PHE A 324 11.20 8.25 -23.47
N TYR A 325 9.97 7.92 -23.91
CA TYR A 325 9.70 6.65 -24.60
C TYR A 325 10.33 6.56 -26.00
N VAL A 326 10.89 7.64 -26.51
CA VAL A 326 11.68 7.61 -27.75
C VAL A 326 13.13 7.25 -27.46
N ASP A 327 13.71 7.86 -26.44
CA ASP A 327 15.16 7.79 -26.14
C ASP A 327 15.49 6.73 -25.07
N MET A 328 14.51 6.30 -24.27
CA MET A 328 14.64 5.31 -23.19
C MET A 328 15.78 5.60 -22.20
N PRO A 329 15.84 6.81 -21.62
CA PRO A 329 16.90 7.22 -20.70
C PRO A 329 16.88 6.38 -19.42
N GLU A 330 18.07 6.10 -18.87
CA GLU A 330 18.26 5.33 -17.63
C GLU A 330 18.53 6.23 -16.42
N THR A 331 19.13 7.39 -16.66
CA THR A 331 19.49 8.32 -15.60
C THR A 331 18.60 9.57 -15.58
N LEU A 332 18.61 10.31 -14.47
CA LEU A 332 17.87 11.57 -14.36
C LEU A 332 18.39 12.62 -15.35
N ASP A 333 19.68 12.65 -15.58
CA ASP A 333 20.32 13.62 -16.49
C ASP A 333 19.92 13.32 -17.94
N GLU A 334 19.93 12.05 -18.34
CA GLU A 334 19.46 11.64 -19.66
C GLU A 334 17.97 11.93 -19.89
N ILE A 335 17.14 11.78 -18.82
CA ILE A 335 15.74 12.18 -18.85
C ILE A 335 15.61 13.68 -19.12
N GLN A 336 16.40 14.51 -18.40
CA GLN A 336 16.40 15.94 -18.57
C GLN A 336 16.84 16.35 -20.00
N GLU A 337 17.89 15.72 -20.53
CA GLU A 337 18.35 15.95 -21.90
C GLU A 337 17.32 15.58 -22.97
N SER A 338 16.64 14.42 -22.81
CA SER A 338 15.58 13.98 -23.73
C SER A 338 14.41 14.97 -23.73
N GLU A 339 14.00 15.44 -22.55
CA GLU A 339 12.91 16.40 -22.42
C GLU A 339 13.32 17.79 -22.95
N MET A 340 14.57 18.20 -22.72
CA MET A 340 15.12 19.47 -23.21
C MET A 340 15.07 19.50 -24.75
N ARG A 341 15.59 18.47 -25.43
CA ARG A 341 15.54 18.34 -26.90
C ARG A 341 14.12 18.42 -27.43
N TYR A 342 13.19 17.67 -26.82
CA TYR A 342 11.79 17.70 -27.24
C TYR A 342 11.19 19.10 -27.04
N LEU A 343 11.43 19.77 -25.92
CA LEU A 343 10.83 21.08 -25.62
C LEU A 343 11.36 22.18 -26.54
N GLN A 344 12.66 22.16 -26.84
CA GLN A 344 13.28 23.10 -27.78
C GLN A 344 12.67 22.92 -29.19
N GLU A 345 12.63 21.70 -29.70
CA GLU A 345 12.03 21.38 -31.02
C GLU A 345 10.53 21.71 -31.03
N TYR A 346 9.80 21.48 -29.93
CA TYR A 346 8.39 21.79 -29.80
C TYR A 346 8.10 23.30 -29.82
N LEU A 347 8.92 24.12 -29.20
CA LEU A 347 8.73 25.57 -29.19
C LEU A 347 8.92 26.19 -30.60
N GLU A 348 9.75 25.60 -31.43
CA GLU A 348 9.95 26.02 -32.83
C GLU A 348 8.84 25.51 -33.71
N HIS A 349 8.49 24.22 -33.62
CA HIS A 349 7.57 23.54 -34.51
C HIS A 349 6.55 22.63 -33.74
N PRO A 350 5.56 23.19 -33.01
CA PRO A 350 4.73 22.45 -32.07
C PRO A 350 4.02 21.23 -32.71
N PHE A 351 3.31 21.41 -33.78
CA PHE A 351 2.51 20.34 -34.41
C PHE A 351 3.41 19.24 -35.03
N ARG A 352 4.46 19.65 -35.73
CA ARG A 352 5.40 18.71 -36.37
C ARG A 352 6.13 17.86 -35.36
N THR A 353 6.55 18.45 -34.24
CA THR A 353 7.25 17.75 -33.17
C THR A 353 6.32 16.76 -32.50
N ASP A 354 5.13 17.17 -32.06
CA ASP A 354 4.16 16.26 -31.44
C ASP A 354 3.82 15.08 -32.37
N TRP A 355 3.60 15.32 -33.66
CA TRP A 355 3.33 14.28 -34.64
C TRP A 355 4.50 13.31 -34.85
N LYS A 356 5.73 13.84 -34.96
CA LYS A 356 6.97 13.05 -35.06
C LYS A 356 7.16 12.15 -33.83
N TYR A 357 7.03 12.72 -32.62
CA TYR A 357 7.21 11.98 -31.39
C TYR A 357 6.09 10.97 -31.17
N PHE A 358 4.85 11.30 -31.50
CA PHE A 358 3.73 10.37 -31.40
C PHE A 358 4.02 9.06 -32.14
N TRP A 359 4.39 9.13 -33.44
CA TRP A 359 4.66 7.93 -34.21
C TRP A 359 5.91 7.17 -33.71
N LYS A 360 6.96 7.86 -33.31
CA LYS A 360 8.15 7.22 -32.74
C LYS A 360 7.81 6.47 -31.45
N ILE A 361 7.04 7.07 -30.55
CA ILE A 361 6.59 6.45 -29.28
C ILE A 361 5.75 5.20 -29.58
N ILE A 362 4.75 5.31 -30.47
CA ILE A 362 3.91 4.18 -30.83
C ILE A 362 4.73 3.04 -31.46
N ALA A 363 5.67 3.35 -32.33
CA ALA A 363 6.56 2.36 -32.94
C ALA A 363 7.41 1.64 -31.85
N ASN A 364 8.02 2.39 -30.93
CA ASN A 364 8.82 1.78 -29.85
C ASN A 364 7.96 0.90 -28.94
N ILE A 365 6.75 1.33 -28.58
CA ILE A 365 5.83 0.54 -27.77
C ILE A 365 5.44 -0.77 -28.46
N LEU A 366 5.08 -0.71 -29.74
CA LEU A 366 4.58 -1.87 -30.50
C LEU A 366 5.69 -2.84 -30.89
N PHE A 367 6.84 -2.33 -31.36
CA PHE A 367 7.89 -3.18 -31.94
C PHE A 367 9.01 -3.56 -30.97
N LYS A 368 9.33 -2.70 -30.00
CA LYS A 368 10.37 -3.00 -29.01
C LYS A 368 9.83 -3.50 -27.68
N GLY A 369 8.49 -3.49 -27.51
CA GLY A 369 7.86 -3.90 -26.25
C GLY A 369 8.25 -3.01 -25.06
N GLU A 370 8.70 -1.80 -25.34
CA GLU A 370 9.14 -0.83 -24.33
C GLU A 370 8.00 -0.47 -23.41
N ARG A 371 8.18 -0.73 -22.13
CA ARG A 371 7.17 -0.52 -21.10
C ARG A 371 7.75 0.35 -19.98
N SER A 372 6.91 1.12 -19.34
CA SER A 372 7.26 1.77 -18.07
C SER A 372 7.67 0.68 -17.07
N LYS A 373 8.96 0.58 -16.81
CA LYS A 373 9.50 -0.27 -15.73
C LYS A 373 9.05 0.22 -14.38
#